data_f525e667374a3bd8ffdf34763835f9b1
#
_entry.id   f525e667374a3bd8ffdf34763835f9b1
#
_cell.length_a   1.000
_cell.length_b   1.000
_cell.length_c   1.000
_cell.angle_alpha   90.00
_cell.angle_beta   90.00
_cell.angle_gamma   90.00
#
_symmetry.space_group_name_H-M   'P 1'
#
loop_
_entity.id
_entity.type
_entity.pdbx_description
1 polymer ?
#
loop_
_entity_poly.entity_id
_entity_poly.type
_entity_poly.pdbx_seq_one_letter_code
_entity_poly.pdbx_strand_id
1 'polypeptide(L)'
;GVGLGADDPNSNPFVQANLPHLKRLLAGRRLTASALNDSGELLTPYATLLPLDAGLGIAGLPQSATGQATLLTGINIPQKIGEHYGPKPDPRVADFLTDGKTLFSWLRASEKTAALLNAYPPRYFHGIDSGRRLYSSVPLALTNAGFPLFTKDDLYAGRAISADFTGEGWRTMLELRSS
;
A
#
# COMPACT_ATOMS: atom_id res chain seq x y z
N GLY A 1 3.80 1.34 7.52
CA GLY A 1 3.00 2.55 7.79
C GLY A 1 3.81 3.65 8.43
N VAL A 2 3.28 4.85 8.39
CA VAL A 2 3.85 6.01 9.06
C VAL A 2 3.27 6.05 10.47
N GLY A 3 4.13 5.92 11.49
CA GLY A 3 3.70 6.05 12.88
C GLY A 3 3.60 7.50 13.33
N LEU A 4 2.68 7.80 14.23
CA LEU A 4 2.70 9.03 14.98
C LEU A 4 3.74 8.89 16.10
N GLY A 5 4.96 9.35 15.84
CA GLY A 5 6.04 9.35 16.82
C GLY A 5 5.97 10.53 17.78
N ALA A 6 6.93 10.55 18.70
CA ALA A 6 7.16 11.70 19.58
C ALA A 6 7.55 12.95 18.77
N ASP A 7 7.37 14.13 19.35
CA ASP A 7 7.87 15.41 18.79
C ASP A 7 9.35 15.58 19.14
N ASP A 8 10.16 14.63 18.71
CA ASP A 8 11.59 14.58 18.91
C ASP A 8 12.31 14.36 17.58
N PRO A 9 13.11 15.35 17.10
CA PRO A 9 13.80 15.26 15.82
C PRO A 9 14.86 14.16 15.77
N ASN A 10 15.37 13.68 16.89
CA ASN A 10 16.39 12.65 16.92
C ASN A 10 15.81 11.23 16.67
N SER A 11 14.54 11.02 17.02
CA SER A 11 13.87 9.72 16.90
C SER A 11 12.76 9.70 15.86
N ASN A 12 12.26 10.85 15.42
CA ASN A 12 11.15 10.97 14.49
C ASN A 12 11.52 11.81 13.26
N PRO A 13 11.85 11.20 12.11
CA PRO A 13 12.26 11.92 10.90
C PRO A 13 11.17 12.85 10.35
N PHE A 14 9.90 12.61 10.65
CA PHE A 14 8.81 13.49 10.21
C PHE A 14 8.83 14.85 10.92
N VAL A 15 9.48 14.96 12.07
CA VAL A 15 9.68 16.24 12.77
C VAL A 15 10.66 17.13 12.01
N GLN A 16 11.69 16.54 11.39
CA GLN A 16 12.70 17.26 10.62
C GLN A 16 12.25 17.52 9.17
N ALA A 17 11.41 16.65 8.62
CA ALA A 17 11.04 16.72 7.21
C ALA A 17 10.26 17.99 6.88
N ASN A 18 10.61 18.63 5.75
CA ASN A 18 9.83 19.74 5.22
C ASN A 18 8.60 19.22 4.47
N LEU A 19 7.46 19.17 5.13
CA LEU A 19 6.19 18.65 4.62
C LEU A 19 5.12 19.75 4.58
N PRO A 20 5.25 20.77 3.71
CA PRO A 20 4.40 21.97 3.74
C PRO A 20 2.92 21.66 3.48
N HIS A 21 2.62 20.74 2.58
CA HIS A 21 1.23 20.35 2.29
C HIS A 21 0.59 19.62 3.47
N LEU A 22 1.30 18.66 4.06
CA LEU A 22 0.80 17.94 5.24
C LEU A 22 0.62 18.91 6.41
N LYS A 23 1.60 19.78 6.66
CA LYS A 23 1.49 20.81 7.70
C LYS A 23 0.26 21.72 7.50
N ARG A 24 -0.07 22.09 6.26
CA ARG A 24 -1.28 22.86 5.95
C ARG A 24 -2.55 22.07 6.28
N LEU A 25 -2.64 20.78 5.89
CA LEU A 25 -3.77 19.90 6.22
C LEU A 25 -3.95 19.77 7.73
N LEU A 26 -2.86 19.72 8.49
CA LEU A 26 -2.86 19.62 9.95
C LEU A 26 -2.97 20.99 10.67
N ALA A 27 -3.39 22.05 9.96
CA ALA A 27 -3.54 23.40 10.48
C ALA A 27 -2.27 23.94 11.19
N GLY A 28 -1.11 23.71 10.57
CA GLY A 28 0.19 24.14 11.07
C GLY A 28 0.87 23.19 12.05
N ARG A 29 0.20 22.13 12.49
CA ARG A 29 0.77 21.14 13.42
C ARG A 29 1.71 20.17 12.70
N ARG A 30 2.62 19.55 13.46
CA ARG A 30 3.47 18.46 12.98
C ARG A 30 2.73 17.13 13.01
N LEU A 31 3.18 16.16 12.22
CA LEU A 31 2.66 14.79 12.23
C LEU A 31 3.28 14.01 13.41
N THR A 32 2.80 14.28 14.62
CA THR A 32 3.27 13.69 15.87
C THR A 32 2.11 13.35 16.78
N ALA A 33 2.35 12.49 17.76
CA ALA A 33 1.32 12.12 18.73
C ALA A 33 0.76 13.34 19.51
N SER A 34 1.59 14.36 19.75
CA SER A 34 1.20 15.61 20.40
C SER A 34 0.22 16.48 19.58
N ALA A 35 0.00 16.16 18.30
CA ALA A 35 -0.99 16.86 17.49
C ALA A 35 -2.44 16.41 17.79
N LEU A 36 -2.62 15.24 18.38
CA LEU A 36 -3.94 14.68 18.68
C LEU A 36 -4.58 15.36 19.91
N ASN A 37 -5.90 15.42 19.90
CA ASN A 37 -6.68 15.82 21.07
C ASN A 37 -6.86 14.64 22.06
N ASP A 38 -7.61 14.89 23.14
CA ASP A 38 -7.89 13.87 24.16
C ASP A 38 -8.70 12.69 23.64
N SER A 39 -9.44 12.84 22.54
CA SER A 39 -10.15 11.75 21.86
C SER A 39 -9.26 10.91 20.97
N GLY A 40 -7.96 11.25 20.88
CA GLY A 40 -6.99 10.52 20.05
C GLY A 40 -7.07 10.83 18.54
N GLU A 41 -7.64 11.97 18.18
CA GLU A 41 -7.78 12.43 16.79
C GLU A 41 -7.36 13.90 16.63
N LEU A 42 -7.17 14.34 15.41
CA LEU A 42 -7.07 15.77 15.08
C LEU A 42 -8.07 16.09 13.97
N LEU A 43 -8.99 16.99 14.29
CA LEU A 43 -9.91 17.59 13.32
C LEU A 43 -9.41 18.98 12.92
N THR A 44 -9.35 19.24 11.64
CA THR A 44 -9.05 20.56 11.08
C THR A 44 -10.08 20.92 10.02
N PRO A 45 -10.17 22.17 9.56
CA PRO A 45 -11.05 22.55 8.45
C PRO A 45 -10.71 21.83 7.12
N TYR A 46 -9.53 21.22 7.03
CA TYR A 46 -9.01 20.66 5.79
C TYR A 46 -8.87 19.13 5.82
N ALA A 47 -8.77 18.52 7.02
CA ALA A 47 -8.51 17.09 7.16
C ALA A 47 -8.89 16.55 8.54
N THR A 48 -9.10 15.26 8.59
CA THR A 48 -9.17 14.48 9.84
C THR A 48 -7.93 13.57 9.88
N LEU A 49 -7.18 13.61 11.00
CA LEU A 49 -6.09 12.68 11.27
C LEU A 49 -6.57 11.69 12.33
N LEU A 50 -6.57 10.42 11.96
CA LEU A 50 -6.88 9.30 12.85
C LEU A 50 -5.66 8.36 12.91
N PRO A 51 -5.09 8.12 14.11
CA PRO A 51 -4.08 7.08 14.26
C PRO A 51 -4.73 5.71 14.14
N LEU A 52 -4.09 4.79 13.42
CA LEU A 52 -4.54 3.42 13.27
C LEU A 52 -3.56 2.47 13.95
N ASP A 53 -4.06 1.46 14.65
CA ASP A 53 -3.24 0.39 15.18
C ASP A 53 -2.93 -0.62 14.07
N ALA A 54 -1.71 -0.55 13.53
CA ALA A 54 -1.24 -1.49 12.53
C ALA A 54 -0.93 -2.89 13.10
N GLY A 55 -0.83 -3.02 14.43
CA GLY A 55 -0.66 -4.30 15.12
C GLY A 55 -1.93 -5.13 15.15
N LEU A 56 -3.10 -4.49 14.97
CA LEU A 56 -4.39 -5.18 14.87
C LEU A 56 -4.69 -6.14 16.05
N GLY A 57 -4.11 -5.85 17.23
CA GLY A 57 -4.24 -6.67 18.43
C GLY A 57 -3.43 -7.97 18.44
N ILE A 58 -2.49 -8.16 17.50
CA ILE A 58 -1.63 -9.33 17.40
C ILE A 58 -0.18 -8.94 17.69
N ALA A 59 0.49 -9.76 18.48
CA ALA A 59 1.91 -9.56 18.80
C ALA A 59 2.79 -9.68 17.55
N GLY A 60 3.87 -8.89 17.49
CA GLY A 60 4.84 -8.91 16.40
C GLY A 60 4.80 -7.64 15.55
N LEU A 61 5.71 -7.59 14.58
CA LEU A 61 5.79 -6.47 13.65
C LEU A 61 4.81 -6.67 12.49
N PRO A 62 3.99 -5.64 12.16
CA PRO A 62 3.11 -5.69 11.01
C PRO A 62 3.84 -6.08 9.72
N GLN A 63 3.27 -7.01 8.97
CA GLN A 63 3.84 -7.52 7.73
C GLN A 63 2.95 -7.20 6.53
N SER A 64 3.58 -7.05 5.34
CA SER A 64 2.87 -6.53 4.17
C SER A 64 1.80 -7.45 3.62
N ALA A 65 1.98 -8.78 3.66
CA ALA A 65 0.96 -9.68 3.11
C ALA A 65 -0.34 -9.59 3.90
N THR A 66 -0.28 -9.80 5.22
CA THR A 66 -1.46 -9.74 6.10
C THR A 66 -2.04 -8.33 6.21
N GLY A 67 -1.19 -7.30 6.30
CA GLY A 67 -1.65 -5.91 6.39
C GLY A 67 -2.39 -5.45 5.13
N GLN A 68 -1.85 -5.74 3.93
CA GLN A 68 -2.53 -5.43 2.67
C GLN A 68 -3.82 -6.25 2.49
N ALA A 69 -3.81 -7.53 2.86
CA ALA A 69 -5.01 -8.35 2.82
C ALA A 69 -6.11 -7.79 3.75
N THR A 70 -5.76 -7.35 4.96
CA THR A 70 -6.69 -6.69 5.87
C THR A 70 -7.31 -5.44 5.24
N LEU A 71 -6.52 -4.57 4.60
CA LEU A 71 -7.01 -3.36 3.94
C LEU A 71 -7.95 -3.67 2.76
N LEU A 72 -7.68 -4.75 2.02
CA LEU A 72 -8.44 -5.12 0.84
C LEU A 72 -9.74 -5.87 1.16
N THR A 73 -9.80 -6.55 2.29
CA THR A 73 -10.95 -7.39 2.68
C THR A 73 -11.80 -6.81 3.80
N GLY A 74 -11.24 -5.88 4.59
CA GLY A 74 -11.86 -5.40 5.84
C GLY A 74 -11.82 -6.43 6.97
N ILE A 75 -11.13 -7.57 6.79
CA ILE A 75 -11.01 -8.62 7.79
C ILE A 75 -9.67 -8.48 8.50
N ASN A 76 -9.64 -8.63 9.83
CA ASN A 76 -8.38 -8.68 10.58
C ASN A 76 -7.65 -10.00 10.26
N ILE A 77 -6.87 -10.03 9.19
CA ILE A 77 -6.18 -11.23 8.71
C ILE A 77 -5.13 -11.74 9.70
N PRO A 78 -4.26 -10.88 10.32
CA PRO A 78 -3.35 -11.35 11.35
C PRO A 78 -4.07 -12.11 12.47
N GLN A 79 -5.23 -11.65 12.93
CA GLN A 79 -6.02 -12.34 13.94
C GLN A 79 -6.55 -13.68 13.44
N LYS A 80 -6.96 -13.78 12.18
CA LYS A 80 -7.47 -15.02 11.59
C LYS A 80 -6.41 -16.11 11.46
N ILE A 81 -5.17 -15.74 11.15
CA ILE A 81 -4.07 -16.71 10.97
C ILE A 81 -3.14 -16.82 12.18
N GLY A 82 -3.33 -15.96 13.22
CA GLY A 82 -2.58 -15.97 14.47
C GLY A 82 -1.22 -15.26 14.42
N GLU A 83 -0.87 -14.60 13.32
CA GLU A 83 0.43 -13.94 13.16
C GLU A 83 0.42 -12.83 12.12
N HIS A 84 1.42 -11.94 12.17
CA HIS A 84 1.78 -11.07 11.05
C HIS A 84 2.64 -11.83 10.05
N TYR A 85 2.21 -11.90 8.79
CA TYR A 85 2.88 -12.66 7.74
C TYR A 85 3.23 -11.81 6.52
N GLY A 86 4.39 -12.04 5.91
CA GLY A 86 4.87 -11.34 4.71
C GLY A 86 6.28 -11.77 4.30
N PRO A 87 6.81 -11.19 3.22
CA PRO A 87 6.28 -10.09 2.41
C PRO A 87 5.21 -10.49 1.39
N LYS A 88 5.09 -11.77 1.04
CA LYS A 88 4.11 -12.26 0.08
C LYS A 88 3.09 -13.16 0.76
N PRO A 89 1.84 -13.22 0.26
CA PRO A 89 0.84 -14.10 0.82
C PRO A 89 1.25 -15.57 0.64
N ASP A 90 1.14 -16.34 1.71
CA ASP A 90 1.09 -17.81 1.67
C ASP A 90 -0.36 -18.25 1.37
N PRO A 91 -0.64 -19.55 1.21
CA PRO A 91 -1.99 -20.04 0.92
C PRO A 91 -3.05 -19.51 1.89
N ARG A 92 -2.75 -19.43 3.21
CA ARG A 92 -3.69 -18.97 4.24
C ARG A 92 -4.13 -17.52 4.02
N VAL A 93 -3.21 -16.67 3.56
CA VAL A 93 -3.52 -15.27 3.24
C VAL A 93 -4.10 -15.14 1.84
N ALA A 94 -3.58 -15.92 0.88
CA ALA A 94 -4.02 -15.88 -0.51
C ALA A 94 -5.51 -16.25 -0.65
N ASP A 95 -6.01 -17.20 0.12
CA ASP A 95 -7.40 -17.62 0.11
C ASP A 95 -8.36 -16.44 0.37
N PHE A 96 -8.03 -15.57 1.33
CA PHE A 96 -8.83 -14.35 1.58
C PHE A 96 -8.78 -13.33 0.44
N LEU A 97 -7.73 -13.35 -0.37
CA LEU A 97 -7.57 -12.41 -1.50
C LEU A 97 -8.22 -12.93 -2.79
N THR A 98 -8.57 -14.21 -2.84
CA THR A 98 -9.11 -14.88 -4.03
C THR A 98 -10.54 -15.40 -3.86
N ASP A 99 -11.11 -15.31 -2.67
CA ASP A 99 -12.49 -15.78 -2.36
C ASP A 99 -13.61 -14.86 -2.89
N GLY A 100 -13.27 -13.82 -3.63
CA GLY A 100 -14.24 -12.89 -4.23
C GLY A 100 -14.76 -11.80 -3.28
N LYS A 101 -14.20 -11.64 -2.10
CA LYS A 101 -14.65 -10.66 -1.08
C LYS A 101 -13.68 -9.50 -0.85
N THR A 102 -12.89 -9.17 -1.84
CA THR A 102 -11.99 -8.01 -1.79
C THR A 102 -12.67 -6.74 -2.29
N LEU A 103 -12.10 -5.58 -1.94
CA LEU A 103 -12.50 -4.29 -2.50
C LEU A 103 -12.57 -4.33 -4.04
N PHE A 104 -11.60 -4.98 -4.69
CA PHE A 104 -11.57 -5.08 -6.14
C PHE A 104 -12.70 -5.96 -6.69
N SER A 105 -12.99 -7.08 -6.05
CA SER A 105 -14.11 -7.95 -6.42
C SER A 105 -15.45 -7.24 -6.27
N TRP A 106 -15.60 -6.45 -5.20
CA TRP A 106 -16.79 -5.64 -4.98
C TRP A 106 -16.96 -4.54 -6.04
N LEU A 107 -15.86 -3.83 -6.39
CA LEU A 107 -15.87 -2.83 -7.46
C LEU A 107 -16.24 -3.46 -8.80
N ARG A 108 -15.72 -4.63 -9.12
CA ARG A 108 -16.06 -5.37 -10.34
C ARG A 108 -17.53 -5.75 -10.38
N ALA A 109 -18.06 -6.30 -9.29
CA ALA A 109 -19.47 -6.68 -9.19
C ALA A 109 -20.40 -5.46 -9.29
N SER A 110 -19.93 -4.28 -8.91
CA SER A 110 -20.64 -3.00 -9.03
C SER A 110 -20.41 -2.29 -10.38
N GLU A 111 -19.83 -2.98 -11.37
CA GLU A 111 -19.50 -2.43 -12.70
C GLU A 111 -18.58 -1.17 -12.64
N LYS A 112 -17.78 -1.08 -11.59
CA LYS A 112 -16.79 -0.02 -11.43
C LYS A 112 -15.42 -0.45 -11.93
N THR A 113 -14.58 0.53 -12.21
CA THR A 113 -13.19 0.33 -12.62
C THR A 113 -12.24 0.47 -11.43
N ALA A 114 -11.13 -0.26 -11.47
CA ALA A 114 -10.03 -0.11 -10.54
C ALA A 114 -8.71 -0.32 -11.27
N ALA A 115 -7.65 0.32 -10.80
CA ALA A 115 -6.31 0.14 -11.34
C ALA A 115 -5.26 0.25 -10.22
N LEU A 116 -4.23 -0.57 -10.31
CA LEU A 116 -2.98 -0.36 -9.60
C LEU A 116 -2.04 0.40 -10.55
N LEU A 117 -1.74 1.67 -10.21
CA LEU A 117 -0.99 2.56 -11.10
C LEU A 117 0.45 2.12 -11.37
N ASN A 118 1.00 1.23 -10.57
CA ASN A 118 2.33 0.69 -10.79
C ASN A 118 2.37 -0.14 -12.07
N ALA A 119 3.30 0.20 -12.97
CA ALA A 119 3.64 -0.65 -14.11
C ALA A 119 4.60 -1.77 -13.68
N TYR A 120 4.52 -2.90 -14.37
CA TYR A 120 5.37 -4.06 -14.14
C TYR A 120 6.18 -4.40 -15.40
N PRO A 121 7.49 -4.73 -15.26
CA PRO A 121 8.32 -5.06 -16.39
C PRO A 121 8.01 -6.47 -16.95
N PRO A 122 8.33 -6.77 -18.23
CA PRO A 122 8.07 -8.09 -18.83
C PRO A 122 8.59 -9.27 -18.01
N ARG A 123 9.76 -9.12 -17.39
CA ARG A 123 10.34 -10.15 -16.52
C ARG A 123 9.49 -10.48 -15.29
N TYR A 124 8.65 -9.53 -14.83
CA TYR A 124 7.72 -9.78 -13.74
C TYR A 124 6.64 -10.78 -14.17
N PHE A 125 5.99 -10.52 -15.29
CA PHE A 125 4.95 -11.39 -15.85
C PHE A 125 5.52 -12.77 -16.19
N HIS A 126 6.67 -12.82 -16.87
CA HIS A 126 7.34 -14.08 -17.13
C HIS A 126 7.68 -14.88 -15.85
N GLY A 127 8.04 -14.20 -14.77
CA GLY A 127 8.25 -14.83 -13.47
C GLY A 127 6.97 -15.41 -12.86
N ILE A 128 5.84 -14.71 -13.00
CA ILE A 128 4.52 -15.18 -12.57
C ILE A 128 4.09 -16.40 -13.40
N ASP A 129 4.10 -16.27 -14.73
CA ASP A 129 3.64 -17.30 -15.66
C ASP A 129 4.44 -18.61 -15.53
N SER A 130 5.73 -18.50 -15.25
CA SER A 130 6.60 -19.67 -15.02
C SER A 130 6.56 -20.23 -13.60
N GLY A 131 5.74 -19.66 -12.69
CA GLY A 131 5.66 -20.07 -11.28
C GLY A 131 6.88 -19.72 -10.43
N ARG A 132 7.90 -19.07 -11.00
CA ARG A 132 9.10 -18.65 -10.26
C ARG A 132 8.89 -17.44 -9.36
N ARG A 133 7.77 -16.74 -9.54
CA ARG A 133 7.38 -15.58 -8.74
C ARG A 133 5.92 -15.68 -8.34
N LEU A 134 5.62 -15.32 -7.11
CA LEU A 134 4.25 -15.16 -6.62
C LEU A 134 3.85 -13.69 -6.67
N TYR A 135 2.58 -13.42 -6.89
CA TYR A 135 2.00 -12.10 -6.66
C TYR A 135 2.18 -11.67 -5.20
N SER A 136 2.31 -10.38 -4.96
CA SER A 136 2.02 -9.78 -3.65
C SER A 136 0.52 -9.55 -3.51
N SER A 137 0.05 -9.23 -2.31
CA SER A 137 -1.39 -9.22 -1.98
C SER A 137 -2.22 -8.31 -2.89
N VAL A 138 -1.78 -7.08 -3.16
CA VAL A 138 -2.56 -6.14 -3.99
C VAL A 138 -2.66 -6.61 -5.44
N PRO A 139 -1.56 -6.96 -6.14
CA PRO A 139 -1.65 -7.54 -7.48
C PRO A 139 -2.48 -8.83 -7.54
N LEU A 140 -2.37 -9.71 -6.53
CA LEU A 140 -3.16 -10.94 -6.47
C LEU A 140 -4.67 -10.64 -6.45
N ALA A 141 -5.10 -9.81 -5.52
CA ALA A 141 -6.51 -9.45 -5.39
C ALA A 141 -7.05 -8.71 -6.63
N LEU A 142 -6.25 -7.80 -7.20
CA LEU A 142 -6.64 -7.05 -8.40
C LEU A 142 -6.84 -7.97 -9.60
N THR A 143 -5.84 -8.84 -9.87
CA THR A 143 -5.90 -9.77 -11.03
C THR A 143 -6.98 -10.84 -10.83
N ASN A 144 -7.17 -11.33 -9.60
CA ASN A 144 -8.26 -12.27 -9.28
C ASN A 144 -9.65 -11.64 -9.53
N ALA A 145 -9.80 -10.34 -9.32
CA ALA A 145 -11.03 -9.61 -9.64
C ALA A 145 -11.18 -9.29 -11.14
N GLY A 146 -10.24 -9.73 -11.99
CA GLY A 146 -10.28 -9.55 -13.44
C GLY A 146 -9.85 -8.17 -13.93
N PHE A 147 -9.11 -7.39 -13.12
CA PHE A 147 -8.47 -6.16 -13.56
C PHE A 147 -7.02 -6.42 -13.97
N PRO A 148 -6.55 -5.83 -15.09
CA PRO A 148 -5.18 -6.03 -15.54
C PRO A 148 -4.18 -5.26 -14.69
N LEU A 149 -2.94 -5.76 -14.63
CA LEU A 149 -1.79 -4.99 -14.18
C LEU A 149 -1.23 -4.17 -15.35
N PHE A 150 -0.78 -2.98 -15.07
CA PHE A 150 -0.12 -2.14 -16.05
C PHE A 150 1.28 -2.65 -16.42
N THR A 151 1.65 -2.45 -17.67
CA THR A 151 2.87 -2.91 -18.30
C THR A 151 3.84 -1.75 -18.56
N LYS A 152 5.01 -2.06 -19.13
CA LYS A 152 5.92 -1.03 -19.62
C LYS A 152 5.27 -0.11 -20.66
N ASP A 153 4.38 -0.65 -21.51
CA ASP A 153 3.74 0.12 -22.57
C ASP A 153 2.74 1.14 -21.98
N ASP A 154 2.11 0.81 -20.85
CA ASP A 154 1.29 1.75 -20.09
C ASP A 154 2.13 2.86 -19.45
N LEU A 155 3.34 2.52 -18.98
CA LEU A 155 4.28 3.51 -18.46
C LEU A 155 4.73 4.48 -19.56
N TYR A 156 5.10 3.97 -20.75
CA TYR A 156 5.45 4.80 -21.90
C TYR A 156 4.30 5.71 -22.37
N ALA A 157 3.09 5.20 -22.29
CA ALA A 157 1.90 5.94 -22.68
C ALA A 157 1.41 6.94 -21.60
N GLY A 158 2.12 7.06 -20.47
CA GLY A 158 1.75 7.94 -19.37
C GLY A 158 0.51 7.50 -18.57
N ARG A 159 0.05 6.26 -18.74
CA ARG A 159 -1.09 5.70 -17.99
C ARG A 159 -0.70 5.06 -16.67
N ALA A 160 0.58 4.83 -16.46
CA ALA A 160 1.11 4.18 -15.27
C ALA A 160 2.32 4.91 -14.72
N ILE A 161 2.71 4.58 -13.50
CA ILE A 161 3.93 5.08 -12.87
C ILE A 161 4.92 3.93 -12.63
N SER A 162 6.20 4.29 -12.50
CA SER A 162 7.22 3.34 -12.03
C SER A 162 6.94 2.95 -10.58
N ALA A 163 7.06 1.65 -10.26
CA ALA A 163 7.05 1.19 -8.88
C ALA A 163 8.34 1.55 -8.11
N ASP A 164 9.38 1.93 -8.84
CA ASP A 164 10.62 2.48 -8.30
C ASP A 164 10.47 3.98 -8.10
N PHE A 165 10.62 4.42 -6.84
CA PHE A 165 10.38 5.80 -6.44
C PHE A 165 11.23 6.84 -7.20
N THR A 166 12.44 6.48 -7.56
CA THR A 166 13.35 7.32 -8.35
C THR A 166 13.18 7.15 -9.86
N GLY A 167 12.55 6.06 -10.28
CA GLY A 167 12.47 5.66 -11.68
C GLY A 167 13.79 5.16 -12.27
N GLU A 168 14.89 5.13 -11.51
CA GLU A 168 16.22 4.82 -12.00
C GLU A 168 16.37 3.35 -12.42
N GLY A 169 15.85 2.42 -11.61
CA GLY A 169 15.82 1.00 -11.96
C GLY A 169 15.04 0.73 -13.24
N TRP A 170 13.98 1.47 -13.49
CA TRP A 170 13.20 1.38 -14.71
C TRP A 170 13.93 1.97 -15.91
N ARG A 171 14.62 3.09 -15.75
CA ARG A 171 15.45 3.69 -16.81
C ARG A 171 16.50 2.69 -17.26
N THR A 172 17.22 2.08 -16.31
CA THR A 172 18.24 1.07 -16.61
C THR A 172 17.65 -0.18 -17.28
N MET A 173 16.50 -0.67 -16.78
CA MET A 173 15.88 -1.89 -17.31
C MET A 173 15.21 -1.74 -18.67
N LEU A 174 14.71 -0.55 -18.97
CA LEU A 174 13.94 -0.27 -20.19
C LEU A 174 14.73 0.56 -21.18
N GLU A 175 16.02 0.85 -20.89
CA GLU A 175 16.87 1.70 -21.73
C GLU A 175 16.22 3.07 -22.03
N LEU A 176 15.45 3.58 -21.07
CA LEU A 176 14.81 4.88 -21.22
C LEU A 176 15.86 5.97 -21.22
N ARG A 177 15.95 6.70 -22.33
CA ARG A 177 16.79 7.90 -22.41
C ARG A 177 16.25 8.95 -21.44
N SER A 178 17.14 9.60 -20.71
CA SER A 178 16.80 10.79 -19.95
C SER A 178 16.38 11.88 -20.94
N SER A 179 15.14 12.36 -20.85
CA SER A 179 14.72 13.61 -21.47
C SER A 179 15.38 14.79 -20.78
#